data_a989c20e4909d090127726f7691a3884
#
_entry.id   a989c20e4909d090127726f7691a3884
#
_cell.length_a   1.000
_cell.length_b   1.000
_cell.length_c   1.000
_cell.angle_alpha   90.00
_cell.angle_beta   90.00
_cell.angle_gamma   90.00
#
_symmetry.space_group_name_H-M   'P 1'
#
loop_
_entity.id
_entity.type
_entity.pdbx_description
1 polymer ?
#
loop_
_entity_poly.entity_id
_entity_poly.type
_entity_poly.pdbx_seq_one_letter_code
_entity_poly.pdbx_strand_id
1 'polypeptide(L)'
;LMPGDAAGAELRNQWQARVNQLATGVKPTVAVLGGGISGLCVAYELKKAGFPFYVIEARQRPGGRNHTIRSGSIVDEVDSQQTCTFDNEEELYFNAGPARISQHHSNLLAYCRELNVPLQALVNDNRGAYIHDSAAFGGIPVRAREVITAMRGSITELLAKAINANALNGDIGIDERSFVLDVLRDYGNLDHNFKYTGSKRAGILSGTGGLAPWQPIQPLNLNDFFFDTGVPFRVNFGESYNQAATMMQPVGGMDRIAYAFANELKKELYYGVEVTAMRRAGNRVRLEGRTNLEEGAIEVDYAIVAMPPSVIKDIP
;
A
#
# COMPACT_ATOMS: atom_id res chain seq x y z
N LEU A 1 -9.71 -11.38 15.46
CA LEU A 1 -8.35 -11.27 16.00
C LEU A 1 -7.46 -12.25 15.25
N MET A 2 -6.60 -11.75 14.38
CA MET A 2 -5.65 -12.59 13.62
C MET A 2 -4.49 -12.99 14.53
N PRO A 3 -3.91 -14.22 14.42
CA PRO A 3 -2.80 -14.69 15.26
C PRO A 3 -1.56 -13.78 15.27
N GLY A 4 -1.37 -12.94 14.26
CA GLY A 4 -0.27 -11.98 14.19
C GLY A 4 -0.35 -10.82 15.19
N ASP A 5 -1.53 -10.46 15.68
CA ASP A 5 -1.69 -9.36 16.65
C ASP A 5 -1.19 -9.72 18.05
N ALA A 6 -1.31 -10.98 18.46
CA ALA A 6 -0.85 -11.45 19.75
C ALA A 6 0.68 -11.52 19.81
N ALA A 7 1.34 -12.04 18.77
CA ALA A 7 2.80 -12.12 18.70
C ALA A 7 3.47 -10.74 18.63
N GLY A 8 2.88 -9.81 17.90
CA GLY A 8 3.37 -8.42 17.83
C GLY A 8 3.17 -7.65 19.14
N ALA A 9 2.08 -7.91 19.86
CA ALA A 9 1.86 -7.35 21.19
C ALA A 9 2.81 -7.97 22.23
N GLU A 10 3.06 -9.27 22.16
CA GLU A 10 4.01 -10.00 23.03
C GLU A 10 5.44 -9.47 22.85
N LEU A 11 5.91 -9.31 21.61
CA LEU A 11 7.22 -8.72 21.30
C LEU A 11 7.34 -7.28 21.81
N ARG A 12 6.30 -6.45 21.68
CA ARG A 12 6.28 -5.10 22.23
C ARG A 12 6.36 -5.10 23.76
N ASN A 13 5.62 -5.98 24.41
CA ASN A 13 5.61 -6.10 25.87
C ASN A 13 6.98 -6.61 26.39
N GLN A 14 7.58 -7.58 25.75
CA GLN A 14 8.91 -8.08 26.08
C GLN A 14 9.99 -7.01 25.88
N TRP A 15 9.90 -6.24 24.78
CA TRP A 15 10.79 -5.12 24.51
C TRP A 15 10.64 -4.02 25.58
N GLN A 16 9.41 -3.63 25.91
CA GLN A 16 9.12 -2.64 26.94
C GLN A 16 9.61 -3.09 28.32
N ALA A 17 9.43 -4.35 28.68
CA ALA A 17 9.94 -4.92 29.92
C ALA A 17 11.47 -4.87 29.98
N ARG A 18 12.15 -5.17 28.86
CA ARG A 18 13.61 -5.12 28.73
C ARG A 18 14.16 -3.70 28.83
N VAL A 19 13.49 -2.74 28.19
CA VAL A 19 13.80 -1.31 28.28
C VAL A 19 13.65 -0.81 29.73
N ASN A 20 12.59 -1.22 30.42
CA ASN A 20 12.37 -0.88 31.83
C ASN A 20 13.42 -1.49 32.78
N GLN A 21 13.92 -2.69 32.47
CA GLN A 21 15.02 -3.33 33.23
C GLN A 21 16.37 -2.62 33.05
N LEU A 22 16.61 -1.98 31.89
CA LEU A 22 17.82 -1.20 31.62
C LEU A 22 17.78 0.19 32.29
N ALA A 23 16.66 0.60 32.85
CA ALA A 23 16.38 1.96 33.31
C ALA A 23 16.69 2.22 34.81
N THR A 24 17.68 1.57 35.38
CA THR A 24 18.12 1.82 36.78
C THR A 24 19.12 2.98 36.92
N GLY A 25 19.43 3.72 35.83
CA GLY A 25 20.34 4.86 35.80
C GLY A 25 19.76 6.07 35.04
N VAL A 26 20.55 7.13 34.89
CA VAL A 26 20.22 8.25 34.01
C VAL A 26 20.09 7.74 32.58
N LYS A 27 18.89 7.88 32.00
CA LYS A 27 18.63 7.42 30.64
C LYS A 27 19.46 8.22 29.64
N PRO A 28 20.11 7.54 28.67
CA PRO A 28 20.90 8.23 27.66
C PRO A 28 20.03 9.10 26.77
N THR A 29 20.61 10.19 26.30
CA THR A 29 19.98 11.10 25.33
C THR A 29 20.15 10.54 23.91
N VAL A 30 19.07 10.50 23.16
CA VAL A 30 19.04 9.94 21.82
C VAL A 30 18.68 11.01 20.79
N ALA A 31 19.45 11.15 19.72
CA ALA A 31 19.05 11.92 18.56
C ALA A 31 18.49 10.97 17.49
N VAL A 32 17.31 11.30 16.96
CA VAL A 32 16.70 10.63 15.81
C VAL A 32 16.87 11.53 14.59
N LEU A 33 17.62 11.06 13.60
CA LEU A 33 17.96 11.84 12.41
C LEU A 33 17.00 11.47 11.27
N GLY A 34 16.09 12.37 10.96
CA GLY A 34 15.04 12.25 9.97
C GLY A 34 13.65 12.10 10.58
N GLY A 35 12.75 13.04 10.27
CA GLY A 35 11.34 13.08 10.66
C GLY A 35 10.42 12.30 9.70
N GLY A 36 10.94 11.29 8.99
CA GLY A 36 10.14 10.33 8.24
C GLY A 36 9.36 9.39 9.16
N ILE A 37 8.45 8.57 8.60
CA ILE A 37 7.61 7.64 9.39
C ILE A 37 8.45 6.76 10.33
N SER A 38 9.59 6.24 9.86
CA SER A 38 10.45 5.40 10.70
C SER A 38 11.03 6.17 11.88
N GLY A 39 11.54 7.40 11.65
CA GLY A 39 12.10 8.23 12.73
C GLY A 39 11.04 8.69 13.72
N LEU A 40 9.86 9.08 13.23
CA LEU A 40 8.73 9.46 14.08
C LEU A 40 8.24 8.28 14.94
N CYS A 41 8.18 7.08 14.37
CA CYS A 41 7.82 5.86 15.11
C CYS A 41 8.86 5.58 16.22
N VAL A 42 10.16 5.62 15.89
CA VAL A 42 11.24 5.45 16.87
C VAL A 42 11.13 6.48 17.99
N ALA A 43 10.96 7.75 17.65
CA ALA A 43 10.83 8.84 18.64
C ALA A 43 9.60 8.64 19.53
N TYR A 44 8.49 8.20 18.99
CA TYR A 44 7.29 7.91 19.75
C TYR A 44 7.49 6.76 20.74
N GLU A 45 8.20 5.70 20.34
CA GLU A 45 8.54 4.61 21.26
C GLU A 45 9.56 5.05 22.32
N LEU A 46 10.54 5.91 21.98
CA LEU A 46 11.44 6.51 22.97
C LEU A 46 10.68 7.37 24.00
N LYS A 47 9.70 8.16 23.54
CA LYS A 47 8.81 8.94 24.41
C LYS A 47 8.06 8.03 25.39
N LYS A 48 7.43 6.97 24.89
CA LYS A 48 6.71 5.98 25.72
C LYS A 48 7.62 5.30 26.73
N ALA A 49 8.86 5.02 26.33
CA ALA A 49 9.90 4.44 27.19
C ALA A 49 10.53 5.47 28.15
N GLY A 50 10.21 6.76 28.02
CA GLY A 50 10.70 7.85 28.87
C GLY A 50 12.18 8.18 28.65
N PHE A 51 12.74 7.97 27.47
CA PHE A 51 14.08 8.43 27.11
C PHE A 51 14.06 9.93 26.78
N PRO A 52 15.09 10.71 27.14
CA PRO A 52 15.29 12.02 26.55
C PRO A 52 15.75 11.88 25.11
N PHE A 53 15.10 12.60 24.19
CA PHE A 53 15.43 12.50 22.76
C PHE A 53 15.15 13.81 22.02
N TYR A 54 15.72 13.92 20.81
CA TYR A 54 15.47 14.96 19.82
C TYR A 54 15.26 14.32 18.46
N VAL A 55 14.29 14.83 17.70
CA VAL A 55 14.10 14.48 16.28
C VAL A 55 14.56 15.64 15.43
N ILE A 56 15.49 15.42 14.53
CA ILE A 56 16.06 16.44 13.65
C ILE A 56 15.60 16.16 12.21
N GLU A 57 14.86 17.10 11.63
CA GLU A 57 14.30 17.00 10.28
C GLU A 57 14.70 18.20 9.45
N ALA A 58 15.29 17.92 8.28
CA ALA A 58 15.76 18.99 7.37
C ALA A 58 14.63 19.79 6.73
N ARG A 59 13.49 19.15 6.46
CA ARG A 59 12.33 19.83 5.88
C ARG A 59 11.48 20.52 6.94
N GLN A 60 10.60 21.42 6.47
CA GLN A 60 9.61 22.11 7.31
C GLN A 60 8.33 21.28 7.53
N ARG A 61 8.38 19.97 7.33
CA ARG A 61 7.25 19.06 7.49
C ARG A 61 7.67 17.67 7.92
N PRO A 62 6.82 16.93 8.63
CA PRO A 62 7.06 15.53 8.95
C PRO A 62 6.78 14.61 7.74
N GLY A 63 7.10 13.34 7.89
CA GLY A 63 6.68 12.25 7.01
C GLY A 63 7.71 11.86 5.95
N GLY A 64 8.66 12.73 5.61
CA GLY A 64 9.65 12.42 4.59
C GLY A 64 9.00 12.05 3.24
N ARG A 65 9.16 10.80 2.78
CA ARG A 65 8.53 10.25 1.56
C ARG A 65 7.04 9.95 1.70
N ASN A 66 6.50 9.89 2.91
CA ASN A 66 5.06 9.87 3.15
C ASN A 66 4.53 11.30 3.03
N HIS A 67 4.22 11.69 1.80
CA HIS A 67 3.84 13.04 1.42
C HIS A 67 2.53 13.03 0.65
N THR A 68 1.56 13.79 1.14
CA THR A 68 0.30 14.04 0.45
C THR A 68 0.30 15.46 -0.09
N ILE A 69 0.09 15.59 -1.38
CA ILE A 69 0.07 16.86 -2.11
C ILE A 69 -1.36 17.37 -2.17
N ARG A 70 -1.53 18.66 -1.88
CA ARG A 70 -2.80 19.40 -1.95
C ARG A 70 -2.63 20.64 -2.80
N SER A 71 -3.71 21.32 -3.11
CA SER A 71 -3.63 22.62 -3.79
C SER A 71 -2.69 23.57 -3.04
N GLY A 72 -1.81 24.26 -3.78
CA GLY A 72 -0.77 25.12 -3.22
C GLY A 72 0.49 24.39 -2.72
N SER A 73 0.51 23.04 -2.71
CA SER A 73 1.73 22.30 -2.34
C SER A 73 2.84 22.55 -3.34
N ILE A 74 4.04 22.81 -2.81
CA ILE A 74 5.26 22.91 -3.62
C ILE A 74 5.85 21.50 -3.74
N VAL A 75 6.06 21.07 -4.97
CA VAL A 75 6.76 19.83 -5.32
C VAL A 75 8.14 20.22 -5.83
N ASP A 76 9.14 19.91 -5.04
CA ASP A 76 10.54 20.24 -5.31
C ASP A 76 11.27 18.97 -5.74
N GLU A 77 11.64 18.91 -7.01
CA GLU A 77 12.32 17.79 -7.66
C GLU A 77 13.77 18.19 -7.98
N VAL A 78 14.57 17.25 -8.47
CA VAL A 78 15.99 17.48 -8.75
C VAL A 78 16.19 18.60 -9.79
N ASP A 79 15.36 18.62 -10.82
CA ASP A 79 15.51 19.51 -11.98
C ASP A 79 14.39 20.55 -12.10
N SER A 80 13.39 20.51 -11.23
CA SER A 80 12.23 21.40 -11.31
C SER A 80 11.55 21.63 -9.98
N GLN A 81 10.91 22.79 -9.87
CA GLN A 81 10.00 23.09 -8.77
C GLN A 81 8.63 23.44 -9.35
N GLN A 82 7.59 22.83 -8.84
CA GLN A 82 6.21 23.01 -9.30
C GLN A 82 5.29 23.33 -8.14
N THR A 83 4.29 24.17 -8.40
CA THR A 83 3.19 24.37 -7.45
C THR A 83 1.96 23.64 -7.96
N CYS A 84 1.36 22.85 -7.11
CA CYS A 84 0.12 22.13 -7.42
C CYS A 84 -1.05 23.10 -7.48
N THR A 85 -1.84 23.07 -8.57
CA THR A 85 -2.90 24.06 -8.85
C THR A 85 -4.28 23.45 -9.09
N PHE A 86 -4.56 22.24 -8.66
CA PHE A 86 -5.91 21.69 -8.70
C PHE A 86 -6.83 22.36 -7.68
N ASP A 87 -8.14 22.10 -7.74
CA ASP A 87 -9.15 22.70 -6.88
C ASP A 87 -8.83 22.51 -5.38
N ASN A 88 -9.10 23.55 -4.59
CA ASN A 88 -8.75 23.59 -3.16
C ASN A 88 -9.89 23.03 -2.28
N GLU A 89 -10.32 21.81 -2.56
CA GLU A 89 -11.26 21.08 -1.70
C GLU A 89 -10.49 20.12 -0.78
N GLU A 90 -10.97 19.94 0.44
CA GLU A 90 -10.28 19.15 1.45
C GLU A 90 -10.05 17.69 1.03
N GLU A 91 -10.97 17.14 0.25
CA GLU A 91 -10.95 15.76 -0.22
C GLU A 91 -10.12 15.57 -1.49
N LEU A 92 -9.69 16.65 -2.14
CA LEU A 92 -8.83 16.61 -3.31
C LEU A 92 -7.36 16.63 -2.88
N TYR A 93 -6.73 15.48 -2.97
CA TYR A 93 -5.32 15.32 -2.67
C TYR A 93 -4.69 14.20 -3.50
N PHE A 94 -3.37 14.20 -3.59
CA PHE A 94 -2.58 13.17 -4.22
C PHE A 94 -1.52 12.64 -3.25
N ASN A 95 -1.51 11.34 -3.00
CA ASN A 95 -0.46 10.70 -2.23
C ASN A 95 0.76 10.45 -3.11
N ALA A 96 1.77 11.31 -3.03
CA ALA A 96 2.99 11.24 -3.82
C ALA A 96 3.99 10.16 -3.35
N GLY A 97 3.58 9.34 -2.41
CA GLY A 97 4.37 8.26 -1.83
C GLY A 97 3.48 7.03 -1.60
N PRO A 98 3.44 6.49 -0.37
CA PRO A 98 2.53 5.41 -0.03
C PRO A 98 1.08 5.89 -0.19
N ALA A 99 0.23 5.05 -0.78
CA ALA A 99 -1.16 5.41 -1.07
C ALA A 99 -2.18 4.52 -0.33
N ARG A 100 -1.76 3.38 0.19
CA ARG A 100 -2.67 2.36 0.74
C ARG A 100 -2.04 1.58 1.89
N ILE A 101 -2.90 1.06 2.76
CA ILE A 101 -2.54 0.20 3.88
C ILE A 101 -3.21 -1.15 3.67
N SER A 102 -2.42 -2.19 3.50
CA SER A 102 -2.92 -3.56 3.38
C SER A 102 -3.43 -4.06 4.74
N GLN A 103 -4.44 -4.92 4.71
CA GLN A 103 -5.08 -5.49 5.92
C GLN A 103 -4.09 -6.18 6.89
N HIS A 104 -2.99 -6.71 6.37
CA HIS A 104 -1.98 -7.41 7.17
C HIS A 104 -0.91 -6.49 7.76
N HIS A 105 -0.95 -5.18 7.47
CA HIS A 105 -0.04 -4.20 8.07
C HIS A 105 -0.45 -3.87 9.51
N SER A 106 -0.53 -4.90 10.36
CA SER A 106 -1.09 -4.84 11.72
C SER A 106 -0.45 -3.77 12.59
N ASN A 107 0.89 -3.61 12.52
CA ASN A 107 1.60 -2.61 13.30
C ASN A 107 1.22 -1.18 12.90
N LEU A 108 1.13 -0.91 11.59
CA LEU A 108 0.73 0.41 11.10
C LEU A 108 -0.73 0.72 11.48
N LEU A 109 -1.62 -0.26 11.35
CA LEU A 109 -3.02 -0.14 11.75
C LEU A 109 -3.17 0.04 13.27
N ALA A 110 -2.28 -0.57 14.07
CA ALA A 110 -2.25 -0.35 15.52
C ALA A 110 -1.86 1.10 15.86
N TYR A 111 -0.83 1.65 15.22
CA TYR A 111 -0.47 3.07 15.39
C TYR A 111 -1.58 4.02 14.93
N CYS A 112 -2.26 3.73 13.82
CA CYS A 112 -3.40 4.54 13.41
C CYS A 112 -4.49 4.59 14.49
N ARG A 113 -4.79 3.47 15.14
CA ARG A 113 -5.73 3.40 16.26
C ARG A 113 -5.22 4.17 17.49
N GLU A 114 -3.97 3.92 17.88
CA GLU A 114 -3.34 4.52 19.06
C GLU A 114 -3.29 6.06 18.96
N LEU A 115 -3.01 6.55 17.75
CA LEU A 115 -2.89 7.98 17.44
C LEU A 115 -4.22 8.62 16.96
N ASN A 116 -5.33 7.88 17.00
CA ASN A 116 -6.65 8.33 16.56
C ASN A 116 -6.66 8.85 15.11
N VAL A 117 -5.92 8.21 14.19
CA VAL A 117 -5.97 8.51 12.76
C VAL A 117 -7.19 7.83 12.15
N PRO A 118 -8.19 8.59 11.66
CA PRO A 118 -9.37 8.00 11.05
C PRO A 118 -9.01 7.30 9.74
N LEU A 119 -9.51 6.09 9.56
CA LEU A 119 -9.29 5.28 8.36
C LEU A 119 -10.58 5.08 7.60
N GLN A 120 -10.47 4.98 6.29
CA GLN A 120 -11.53 4.59 5.38
C GLN A 120 -11.08 3.46 4.45
N ALA A 121 -12.05 2.73 3.88
CA ALA A 121 -11.74 1.70 2.89
C ALA A 121 -11.20 2.34 1.60
N LEU A 122 -10.12 1.76 1.08
CA LEU A 122 -9.58 2.09 -0.24
C LEU A 122 -10.02 1.01 -1.23
N VAL A 123 -10.72 1.41 -2.27
CA VAL A 123 -11.13 0.51 -3.35
C VAL A 123 -10.05 0.51 -4.43
N ASN A 124 -9.13 -0.47 -4.38
CA ASN A 124 -8.09 -0.67 -5.39
C ASN A 124 -8.46 -1.73 -6.44
N ASP A 125 -9.45 -2.59 -6.18
CA ASP A 125 -10.05 -3.51 -7.15
C ASP A 125 -11.41 -2.95 -7.59
N ASN A 126 -11.38 -2.08 -8.58
CA ASN A 126 -12.59 -1.51 -9.18
C ASN A 126 -12.95 -2.25 -10.48
N ARG A 127 -13.85 -3.20 -10.41
CA ARG A 127 -14.32 -3.97 -11.58
C ARG A 127 -15.09 -3.13 -12.60
N GLY A 128 -15.46 -1.91 -12.26
CA GLY A 128 -15.99 -0.91 -13.18
C GLY A 128 -14.92 -0.12 -13.93
N ALA A 129 -13.63 -0.20 -13.53
CA ALA A 129 -12.54 0.45 -14.23
C ALA A 129 -12.33 -0.13 -15.64
N TYR A 130 -11.66 0.63 -16.50
CA TYR A 130 -11.31 0.18 -17.84
C TYR A 130 -9.90 -0.42 -17.85
N ILE A 131 -9.76 -1.54 -18.55
CA ILE A 131 -8.48 -2.10 -18.98
C ILE A 131 -8.27 -1.66 -20.42
N HIS A 132 -7.14 -1.06 -20.70
CA HIS A 132 -6.70 -0.68 -22.03
C HIS A 132 -5.36 -1.36 -22.35
N ASP A 133 -5.31 -2.01 -23.51
CA ASP A 133 -4.11 -2.56 -24.09
C ASP A 133 -4.18 -2.40 -25.61
N SER A 134 -3.16 -1.80 -26.22
CA SER A 134 -3.15 -1.55 -27.66
C SER A 134 -3.10 -2.82 -28.50
N ALA A 135 -2.62 -3.94 -27.93
CA ALA A 135 -2.55 -5.24 -28.58
C ALA A 135 -3.81 -6.10 -28.35
N ALA A 136 -4.71 -5.68 -27.47
CA ALA A 136 -5.92 -6.43 -27.13
C ALA A 136 -7.19 -5.63 -27.47
N PHE A 137 -8.30 -6.33 -27.64
CA PHE A 137 -9.64 -5.76 -27.84
C PHE A 137 -9.75 -4.72 -28.97
N GLY A 138 -8.87 -4.84 -29.99
CA GLY A 138 -8.78 -3.85 -31.08
C GLY A 138 -8.32 -2.45 -30.61
N GLY A 139 -7.60 -2.36 -29.50
CA GLY A 139 -7.17 -1.11 -28.88
C GLY A 139 -8.29 -0.33 -28.18
N ILE A 140 -9.44 -0.95 -27.93
CA ILE A 140 -10.59 -0.31 -27.26
C ILE A 140 -10.57 -0.62 -25.77
N PRO A 141 -10.76 0.38 -24.88
CA PRO A 141 -10.88 0.13 -23.45
C PRO A 141 -12.08 -0.74 -23.10
N VAL A 142 -11.88 -1.80 -22.31
CA VAL A 142 -12.92 -2.75 -21.88
C VAL A 142 -13.03 -2.74 -20.36
N ARG A 143 -14.22 -2.90 -19.83
CA ARG A 143 -14.43 -2.95 -18.35
C ARG A 143 -13.71 -4.15 -17.75
N ALA A 144 -13.03 -3.94 -16.62
CA ALA A 144 -12.29 -5.01 -15.93
C ALA A 144 -13.19 -6.23 -15.63
N ARG A 145 -14.45 -6.02 -15.23
CA ARG A 145 -15.41 -7.11 -15.00
C ARG A 145 -15.70 -7.95 -16.23
N GLU A 146 -15.72 -7.34 -17.43
CA GLU A 146 -15.92 -8.05 -18.68
C GLU A 146 -14.74 -8.97 -18.98
N VAL A 147 -13.54 -8.43 -18.86
CA VAL A 147 -12.29 -9.15 -19.09
C VAL A 147 -12.15 -10.31 -18.09
N ILE A 148 -12.30 -10.04 -16.79
CA ILE A 148 -12.19 -11.06 -15.72
C ILE A 148 -13.22 -12.19 -15.94
N THR A 149 -14.44 -11.83 -16.30
CA THR A 149 -15.50 -12.82 -16.51
C THR A 149 -15.28 -13.65 -17.77
N ALA A 150 -14.89 -13.00 -18.88
CA ALA A 150 -14.59 -13.69 -20.13
C ALA A 150 -13.37 -14.61 -19.98
N MET A 151 -12.32 -14.17 -19.33
CA MET A 151 -11.13 -14.96 -19.03
C MET A 151 -11.45 -16.19 -18.20
N ARG A 152 -12.27 -16.04 -17.13
CA ARG A 152 -12.75 -17.15 -16.33
C ARG A 152 -13.57 -18.15 -17.16
N GLY A 153 -14.52 -17.67 -17.94
CA GLY A 153 -15.36 -18.50 -18.81
C GLY A 153 -14.54 -19.28 -19.83
N SER A 154 -13.60 -18.61 -20.48
CA SER A 154 -12.74 -19.25 -21.49
C SER A 154 -11.78 -20.30 -20.92
N ILE A 155 -11.18 -20.05 -19.76
CA ILE A 155 -10.30 -21.02 -19.07
C ILE A 155 -11.11 -22.26 -18.69
N THR A 156 -12.30 -22.07 -18.13
CA THR A 156 -13.16 -23.19 -17.73
C THR A 156 -13.70 -23.99 -18.93
N GLU A 157 -14.00 -23.32 -20.04
CA GLU A 157 -14.35 -24.00 -21.31
C GLU A 157 -13.20 -24.86 -21.82
N LEU A 158 -11.96 -24.31 -21.85
CA LEU A 158 -10.77 -25.06 -22.26
C LEU A 158 -10.54 -26.29 -21.36
N LEU A 159 -10.69 -26.11 -20.05
CA LEU A 159 -10.54 -27.22 -19.10
C LEU A 159 -11.64 -28.26 -19.25
N ALA A 160 -12.89 -27.87 -19.45
CA ALA A 160 -13.98 -28.81 -19.72
C ALA A 160 -13.75 -29.59 -21.02
N LYS A 161 -13.25 -28.95 -22.07
CA LYS A 161 -12.85 -29.61 -23.32
C LYS A 161 -11.73 -30.63 -23.11
N ALA A 162 -10.70 -30.28 -22.30
CA ALA A 162 -9.60 -31.20 -21.98
C ALA A 162 -10.11 -32.44 -21.21
N ILE A 163 -11.00 -32.26 -20.24
CA ILE A 163 -11.64 -33.36 -19.50
C ILE A 163 -12.43 -34.26 -20.47
N ASN A 164 -13.25 -33.67 -21.34
CA ASN A 164 -14.06 -34.41 -22.31
C ASN A 164 -13.22 -35.13 -23.34
N ALA A 165 -12.03 -34.62 -23.67
CA ALA A 165 -11.04 -35.28 -24.55
C ALA A 165 -10.19 -36.35 -23.80
N ASN A 166 -10.48 -36.65 -22.55
CA ASN A 166 -9.74 -37.61 -21.72
C ASN A 166 -8.27 -37.20 -21.41
N ALA A 167 -7.91 -35.94 -21.58
CA ALA A 167 -6.54 -35.48 -21.40
C ALA A 167 -6.10 -35.47 -19.90
N LEU A 168 -7.05 -35.55 -18.97
CA LEU A 168 -6.81 -35.50 -17.52
C LEU A 168 -7.18 -36.81 -16.80
N ASN A 169 -7.20 -37.93 -17.52
CA ASN A 169 -7.60 -39.22 -16.94
C ASN A 169 -6.65 -39.74 -15.84
N GLY A 170 -5.42 -39.24 -15.77
CA GLY A 170 -4.48 -39.54 -14.69
C GLY A 170 -4.75 -38.76 -13.39
N ASP A 171 -5.45 -37.62 -13.49
CA ASP A 171 -5.68 -36.68 -12.39
C ASP A 171 -7.12 -36.73 -11.86
N ILE A 172 -8.09 -37.07 -12.74
CA ILE A 172 -9.52 -37.08 -12.42
C ILE A 172 -10.09 -38.47 -12.73
N GLY A 173 -10.61 -39.14 -11.73
CA GLY A 173 -11.28 -40.45 -11.89
C GLY A 173 -12.55 -40.37 -12.74
N ILE A 174 -12.92 -41.47 -13.36
CA ILE A 174 -14.11 -41.56 -14.23
C ILE A 174 -15.38 -41.14 -13.48
N ASP A 175 -15.52 -41.57 -12.23
CA ASP A 175 -16.68 -41.25 -11.40
C ASP A 175 -16.74 -39.79 -10.96
N GLU A 176 -15.59 -39.10 -10.91
CA GLU A 176 -15.47 -37.72 -10.48
C GLU A 176 -15.67 -36.71 -11.62
N ARG A 177 -15.55 -37.15 -12.87
CA ARG A 177 -15.62 -36.27 -14.06
C ARG A 177 -16.88 -35.44 -14.16
N SER A 178 -18.05 -36.08 -13.94
CA SER A 178 -19.34 -35.38 -14.01
C SER A 178 -19.43 -34.28 -12.99
N PHE A 179 -18.93 -34.53 -11.76
CA PHE A 179 -18.92 -33.56 -10.69
C PHE A 179 -18.00 -32.35 -11.00
N VAL A 180 -16.77 -32.62 -11.49
CA VAL A 180 -15.85 -31.57 -11.89
C VAL A 180 -16.41 -30.73 -13.05
N LEU A 181 -17.04 -31.37 -14.03
CA LEU A 181 -17.67 -30.66 -15.15
C LEU A 181 -18.83 -29.76 -14.68
N ASP A 182 -19.62 -30.20 -13.71
CA ASP A 182 -20.67 -29.38 -13.12
C ASP A 182 -20.11 -28.16 -12.40
N VAL A 183 -19.04 -28.33 -11.59
CA VAL A 183 -18.34 -27.22 -10.95
C VAL A 183 -17.80 -26.23 -11.98
N LEU A 184 -17.18 -26.72 -13.04
CA LEU A 184 -16.66 -25.85 -14.13
C LEU A 184 -17.78 -25.09 -14.83
N ARG A 185 -18.91 -25.76 -15.09
CA ARG A 185 -20.08 -25.10 -15.70
C ARG A 185 -20.55 -23.92 -14.85
N ASP A 186 -20.73 -24.14 -13.56
CA ASP A 186 -21.19 -23.08 -12.64
C ASP A 186 -20.15 -21.97 -12.46
N TYR A 187 -18.88 -22.32 -12.26
CA TYR A 187 -17.81 -21.38 -12.05
C TYR A 187 -17.56 -20.51 -13.29
N GLY A 188 -17.52 -21.13 -14.47
CA GLY A 188 -17.30 -20.46 -15.77
C GLY A 188 -18.55 -19.82 -16.36
N ASN A 189 -19.75 -20.12 -15.81
CA ASN A 189 -21.05 -19.79 -16.44
C ASN A 189 -21.13 -20.35 -17.87
N LEU A 190 -20.79 -21.64 -18.03
CA LEU A 190 -20.85 -22.34 -19.30
C LEU A 190 -22.29 -22.81 -19.60
N ASP A 191 -22.61 -22.95 -20.87
CA ASP A 191 -23.87 -23.54 -21.29
C ASP A 191 -23.88 -25.07 -21.09
N HIS A 192 -24.97 -25.72 -21.50
CA HIS A 192 -25.13 -27.19 -21.40
C HIS A 192 -24.12 -27.99 -22.23
N ASN A 193 -23.46 -27.35 -23.21
CA ASN A 193 -22.40 -27.94 -24.04
C ASN A 193 -21.00 -27.58 -23.51
N PHE A 194 -20.91 -27.04 -22.31
CA PHE A 194 -19.67 -26.53 -21.71
C PHE A 194 -18.99 -25.42 -22.51
N LYS A 195 -19.77 -24.62 -23.22
CA LYS A 195 -19.27 -23.48 -23.99
C LYS A 195 -19.55 -22.17 -23.25
N TYR A 196 -18.59 -21.26 -23.25
CA TYR A 196 -18.79 -19.90 -22.76
C TYR A 196 -19.44 -19.04 -23.85
N THR A 197 -20.65 -18.59 -23.60
CA THR A 197 -21.47 -17.77 -24.53
C THR A 197 -21.75 -16.35 -23.99
N GLY A 198 -20.98 -15.92 -22.97
CA GLY A 198 -21.21 -14.69 -22.24
C GLY A 198 -21.83 -14.91 -20.88
N SER A 199 -21.80 -13.89 -20.04
CA SER A 199 -22.29 -13.96 -18.66
C SER A 199 -22.83 -12.63 -18.18
N LYS A 200 -23.92 -12.66 -17.43
CA LYS A 200 -24.46 -11.49 -16.72
C LYS A 200 -23.45 -10.91 -15.69
N ARG A 201 -22.46 -11.70 -15.25
CA ARG A 201 -21.34 -11.22 -14.41
C ARG A 201 -20.46 -10.20 -15.13
N ALA A 202 -20.34 -10.30 -16.46
CA ALA A 202 -19.65 -9.32 -17.29
C ALA A 202 -20.40 -7.98 -17.38
N GLY A 203 -21.70 -8.06 -17.36
CA GLY A 203 -22.62 -6.94 -17.51
C GLY A 203 -23.80 -7.31 -18.39
N ILE A 204 -24.66 -6.34 -18.65
CA ILE A 204 -25.90 -6.50 -19.40
C ILE A 204 -25.87 -5.49 -20.54
N LEU A 205 -26.06 -5.98 -21.76
CA LEU A 205 -26.12 -5.16 -22.97
C LEU A 205 -27.47 -4.43 -23.08
N SER A 206 -28.55 -5.15 -22.80
CA SER A 206 -29.92 -4.61 -22.90
C SER A 206 -30.88 -5.36 -21.98
N GLY A 207 -32.08 -4.81 -21.77
CA GLY A 207 -33.11 -5.45 -20.94
C GLY A 207 -33.04 -5.09 -19.45
N THR A 208 -32.38 -4.00 -19.08
CA THR A 208 -32.20 -3.56 -17.69
C THR A 208 -33.40 -2.81 -17.11
N GLY A 209 -34.57 -3.27 -17.38
CA GLY A 209 -35.80 -2.68 -16.86
C GLY A 209 -36.99 -3.05 -17.75
N GLY A 210 -38.05 -3.51 -17.15
CA GLY A 210 -39.24 -3.95 -17.88
C GLY A 210 -39.25 -5.48 -18.16
N LEU A 211 -40.08 -5.89 -19.12
CA LEU A 211 -40.37 -7.28 -19.44
C LEU A 211 -39.39 -7.93 -20.44
N ALA A 212 -38.50 -7.14 -21.04
CA ALA A 212 -37.55 -7.65 -22.03
C ALA A 212 -36.51 -8.58 -21.37
N PRO A 213 -36.17 -9.73 -22.01
CA PRO A 213 -35.13 -10.63 -21.52
C PRO A 213 -33.78 -9.93 -21.44
N TRP A 214 -33.06 -10.15 -20.36
CA TRP A 214 -31.71 -9.62 -20.19
C TRP A 214 -30.75 -10.25 -21.17
N GLN A 215 -30.01 -9.41 -21.88
CA GLN A 215 -28.97 -9.85 -22.81
C GLN A 215 -27.60 -9.57 -22.20
N PRO A 216 -26.78 -10.60 -21.95
CA PRO A 216 -25.42 -10.42 -21.47
C PRO A 216 -24.53 -9.79 -22.53
N ILE A 217 -23.46 -9.16 -22.09
CA ILE A 217 -22.38 -8.71 -22.95
C ILE A 217 -21.77 -9.93 -23.67
N GLN A 218 -21.48 -9.78 -24.95
CA GLN A 218 -20.88 -10.85 -25.76
C GLN A 218 -19.49 -11.24 -25.24
N PRO A 219 -19.08 -12.51 -25.40
CA PRO A 219 -17.75 -12.97 -25.02
C PRO A 219 -16.66 -12.18 -25.75
N LEU A 220 -15.59 -11.87 -25.05
CA LEU A 220 -14.38 -11.35 -25.65
C LEU A 220 -13.61 -12.46 -26.37
N ASN A 221 -12.79 -12.10 -27.34
CA ASN A 221 -11.97 -13.06 -28.06
C ASN A 221 -10.87 -13.62 -27.14
N LEU A 222 -10.68 -14.93 -27.13
CA LEU A 222 -9.65 -15.63 -26.37
C LEU A 222 -8.24 -15.08 -26.64
N ASN A 223 -7.95 -14.73 -27.88
CA ASN A 223 -6.64 -14.22 -28.28
C ASN A 223 -6.29 -12.89 -27.62
N ASP A 224 -7.30 -12.07 -27.27
CA ASP A 224 -7.10 -10.75 -26.70
C ASP A 224 -6.54 -10.78 -25.27
N PHE A 225 -6.58 -11.90 -24.57
CA PHE A 225 -6.07 -11.98 -23.22
C PHE A 225 -5.09 -13.12 -22.93
N PHE A 226 -4.83 -14.02 -23.90
CA PHE A 226 -3.85 -15.11 -23.69
C PHE A 226 -2.55 -14.92 -24.45
N PHE A 227 -2.54 -14.13 -25.52
CA PHE A 227 -1.38 -14.06 -26.41
C PHE A 227 -0.84 -12.63 -26.48
N ASP A 228 0.40 -12.48 -26.03
CA ASP A 228 1.24 -11.27 -26.16
C ASP A 228 0.59 -9.96 -25.70
N THR A 229 -0.18 -10.03 -24.59
CA THR A 229 -0.84 -8.88 -24.00
C THR A 229 -0.50 -8.77 -22.50
N GLY A 230 -0.58 -7.55 -21.94
CA GLY A 230 -0.45 -7.31 -20.51
C GLY A 230 -1.71 -7.59 -19.69
N VAL A 231 -2.78 -8.07 -20.34
CA VAL A 231 -4.11 -8.27 -19.72
C VAL A 231 -4.07 -9.24 -18.53
N PRO A 232 -3.43 -10.44 -18.60
CA PRO A 232 -3.40 -11.36 -17.48
C PRO A 232 -2.78 -10.77 -16.21
N PHE A 233 -1.73 -9.98 -16.35
CA PHE A 233 -1.09 -9.29 -15.22
C PHE A 233 -2.06 -8.27 -14.58
N ARG A 234 -2.74 -7.50 -15.41
CA ARG A 234 -3.66 -6.43 -14.93
C ARG A 234 -4.88 -6.97 -14.20
N VAL A 235 -5.44 -8.09 -14.66
CA VAL A 235 -6.62 -8.70 -14.00
C VAL A 235 -6.27 -9.39 -12.68
N ASN A 236 -5.04 -9.89 -12.54
CA ASN A 236 -4.59 -10.60 -11.35
C ASN A 236 -3.92 -9.70 -10.32
N PHE A 237 -3.68 -8.43 -10.65
CA PHE A 237 -2.99 -7.49 -9.76
C PHE A 237 -3.69 -7.36 -8.39
N GLY A 238 -5.01 -7.25 -8.36
CA GLY A 238 -5.81 -7.14 -7.13
C GLY A 238 -5.83 -8.43 -6.27
N GLU A 239 -5.40 -9.56 -6.82
CA GLU A 239 -5.36 -10.85 -6.09
C GLU A 239 -4.03 -11.08 -5.37
N SER A 240 -3.01 -10.25 -5.65
CA SER A 240 -1.73 -10.32 -4.94
C SER A 240 -1.93 -10.06 -3.45
N TYR A 241 -1.21 -10.78 -2.59
CA TYR A 241 -1.33 -10.70 -1.13
C TYR A 241 -1.31 -9.26 -0.59
N ASN A 242 -0.43 -8.41 -1.13
CA ASN A 242 -0.30 -7.00 -0.75
C ASN A 242 -1.34 -6.07 -1.41
N GLN A 243 -2.14 -6.57 -2.33
CA GLN A 243 -3.13 -5.81 -3.10
C GLN A 243 -4.56 -6.27 -2.84
N ALA A 244 -4.71 -7.44 -2.19
CA ALA A 244 -6.01 -8.01 -1.91
C ALA A 244 -6.84 -7.11 -0.99
N ALA A 245 -8.12 -7.00 -1.27
CA ALA A 245 -9.08 -6.33 -0.40
C ALA A 245 -9.13 -7.01 0.98
N THR A 246 -9.34 -6.30 2.10
CA THR A 246 -9.71 -4.89 2.19
C THR A 246 -8.46 -4.04 2.37
N MET A 247 -8.35 -3.02 1.57
CA MET A 247 -7.33 -1.98 1.72
C MET A 247 -7.89 -0.81 2.50
N MET A 248 -7.03 -0.11 3.21
CA MET A 248 -7.38 1.06 4.01
C MET A 248 -6.51 2.25 3.61
N GLN A 249 -7.01 3.45 3.86
CA GLN A 249 -6.25 4.70 3.80
C GLN A 249 -6.72 5.66 4.88
N PRO A 250 -5.87 6.57 5.37
CA PRO A 250 -6.31 7.64 6.24
C PRO A 250 -7.24 8.61 5.52
N VAL A 251 -8.27 9.08 6.21
CA VAL A 251 -9.11 10.18 5.73
C VAL A 251 -8.25 11.43 5.57
N GLY A 252 -8.27 12.05 4.40
CA GLY A 252 -7.50 13.26 4.11
C GLY A 252 -6.03 13.03 3.73
N GLY A 253 -5.60 11.78 3.44
CA GLY A 253 -4.30 11.46 2.87
C GLY A 253 -3.34 10.74 3.83
N MET A 254 -2.35 10.09 3.25
CA MET A 254 -1.40 9.24 3.99
C MET A 254 -0.51 10.01 4.97
N ASP A 255 -0.24 11.29 4.74
CA ASP A 255 0.55 12.13 5.63
C ASP A 255 -0.10 12.39 6.98
N ARG A 256 -1.42 12.14 7.12
CA ARG A 256 -2.14 12.23 8.40
C ARG A 256 -1.52 11.36 9.49
N ILE A 257 -0.94 10.21 9.11
CA ILE A 257 -0.18 9.35 10.04
C ILE A 257 1.06 10.07 10.55
N ALA A 258 1.83 10.69 9.65
CA ALA A 258 3.04 11.42 10.03
C ALA A 258 2.72 12.61 10.94
N TYR A 259 1.67 13.37 10.62
CA TYR A 259 1.22 14.48 11.44
C TYR A 259 0.68 14.03 12.80
N ALA A 260 0.04 12.87 12.89
CA ALA A 260 -0.42 12.32 14.17
C ALA A 260 0.76 12.01 15.10
N PHE A 261 1.82 11.34 14.60
CA PHE A 261 3.06 11.17 15.34
C PHE A 261 3.70 12.50 15.72
N ALA A 262 3.83 13.43 14.77
CA ALA A 262 4.44 14.72 15.00
C ALA A 262 3.70 15.55 16.06
N ASN A 263 2.38 15.45 16.11
CA ASN A 263 1.57 16.09 17.14
C ASN A 263 1.90 15.59 18.55
N GLU A 264 2.22 14.30 18.70
CA GLU A 264 2.68 13.72 19.96
C GLU A 264 4.10 14.16 20.35
N LEU A 265 4.92 14.55 19.35
CA LEU A 265 6.35 14.82 19.49
C LEU A 265 6.71 16.31 19.38
N LYS A 266 5.73 17.20 19.46
CA LYS A 266 5.89 18.66 19.17
C LYS A 266 7.08 19.32 19.85
N LYS A 267 7.41 18.91 21.08
CA LYS A 267 8.45 19.55 21.90
C LYS A 267 9.85 19.09 21.55
N GLU A 268 9.96 17.89 21.00
CA GLU A 268 11.21 17.20 20.72
C GLU A 268 11.52 17.14 19.21
N LEU A 269 10.65 17.70 18.35
CA LEU A 269 10.74 17.66 16.88
C LEU A 269 11.18 19.02 16.33
N TYR A 270 12.38 19.05 15.75
CA TYR A 270 13.04 20.23 15.20
C TYR A 270 13.06 20.17 13.69
N TYR A 271 12.35 21.10 13.06
CA TYR A 271 12.29 21.23 11.59
C TYR A 271 13.30 22.23 11.06
N GLY A 272 13.66 22.08 9.78
CA GLY A 272 14.57 22.99 9.09
C GLY A 272 16.02 22.89 9.55
N VAL A 273 16.38 21.77 10.17
CA VAL A 273 17.74 21.50 10.62
C VAL A 273 18.34 20.38 9.78
N GLU A 274 19.27 20.72 8.91
CA GLU A 274 20.00 19.77 8.09
C GLU A 274 21.24 19.28 8.84
N VAL A 275 21.35 17.96 9.04
CA VAL A 275 22.55 17.36 9.62
C VAL A 275 23.64 17.32 8.55
N THR A 276 24.77 17.95 8.81
CA THR A 276 25.89 18.10 7.88
C THR A 276 27.08 17.20 8.19
N ALA A 277 27.22 16.77 9.46
CA ALA A 277 28.23 15.78 9.84
C ALA A 277 27.81 14.99 11.08
N MET A 278 28.32 13.76 11.18
CA MET A 278 28.11 12.89 12.33
C MET A 278 29.45 12.22 12.70
N ARG A 279 29.98 12.53 13.89
CA ARG A 279 31.30 12.12 14.31
C ARG A 279 31.27 11.48 15.71
N ARG A 280 32.13 10.51 15.93
CA ARG A 280 32.33 9.97 17.27
C ARG A 280 33.13 10.98 18.13
N ALA A 281 32.62 11.28 19.32
CA ALA A 281 33.23 12.14 20.32
C ALA A 281 33.40 11.35 21.63
N GLY A 282 34.50 10.57 21.74
CA GLY A 282 34.69 9.65 22.85
C GLY A 282 33.62 8.55 22.87
N ASN A 283 32.82 8.53 23.92
CA ASN A 283 31.68 7.61 24.09
C ASN A 283 30.34 8.21 23.62
N ARG A 284 30.37 9.43 23.06
CA ARG A 284 29.19 10.15 22.56
C ARG A 284 29.25 10.35 21.05
N VAL A 285 28.17 10.84 20.50
CA VAL A 285 28.03 11.21 19.09
C VAL A 285 27.89 12.72 19.01
N ARG A 286 28.78 13.37 18.29
CA ARG A 286 28.71 14.79 17.92
C ARG A 286 28.00 14.92 16.57
N LEU A 287 26.91 15.66 16.54
CA LEU A 287 26.12 15.99 15.36
C LEU A 287 26.34 17.45 15.04
N GLU A 288 26.76 17.73 13.82
CA GLU A 288 26.85 19.08 13.26
C GLU A 288 25.68 19.29 12.31
N GLY A 289 25.09 20.46 12.35
CA GLY A 289 23.92 20.78 11.55
C GLY A 289 23.84 22.26 11.24
N ARG A 290 23.04 22.57 10.23
CA ARG A 290 22.75 23.95 9.82
C ARG A 290 21.27 24.19 9.67
N THR A 291 20.88 25.41 9.97
CA THR A 291 19.60 26.00 9.61
C THR A 291 19.82 27.03 8.51
N ASN A 292 18.78 27.68 8.01
CA ASN A 292 18.92 28.81 7.07
C ASN A 292 19.64 30.03 7.67
N LEU A 293 19.79 30.09 8.99
CA LEU A 293 20.32 31.26 9.72
C LEU A 293 21.67 31.00 10.36
N GLU A 294 21.93 29.79 10.84
CA GLU A 294 23.10 29.46 11.65
C GLU A 294 23.53 27.99 11.53
N GLU A 295 24.78 27.73 11.86
CA GLU A 295 25.36 26.43 12.05
C GLU A 295 25.58 26.16 13.53
N GLY A 296 25.47 24.88 13.93
CA GLY A 296 25.65 24.47 15.32
C GLY A 296 26.01 23.01 15.46
N ALA A 297 26.32 22.62 16.69
CA ALA A 297 26.59 21.23 17.02
C ALA A 297 25.99 20.83 18.35
N ILE A 298 25.54 19.57 18.45
CA ILE A 298 25.08 18.96 19.71
C ILE A 298 25.83 17.66 19.96
N GLU A 299 25.90 17.26 21.20
CA GLU A 299 26.43 15.94 21.59
C GLU A 299 25.35 15.14 22.29
N VAL A 300 25.15 13.91 21.83
CA VAL A 300 24.19 12.94 22.35
C VAL A 300 24.85 11.63 22.66
N ASP A 301 24.23 10.78 23.45
CA ASP A 301 24.81 9.48 23.79
C ASP A 301 24.61 8.48 22.65
N TYR A 302 23.49 8.58 21.91
CA TYR A 302 23.21 7.75 20.72
C TYR A 302 22.57 8.57 19.62
N ALA A 303 22.86 8.19 18.37
CA ALA A 303 22.15 8.68 17.19
C ALA A 303 21.49 7.51 16.44
N ILE A 304 20.20 7.66 16.13
CA ILE A 304 19.45 6.71 15.32
C ILE A 304 19.22 7.36 13.96
N VAL A 305 19.84 6.80 12.93
CA VAL A 305 19.77 7.36 11.57
C VAL A 305 18.55 6.76 10.86
N ALA A 306 17.51 7.56 10.68
CA ALA A 306 16.28 7.22 9.99
C ALA A 306 16.16 7.90 8.60
N MET A 307 17.31 8.24 8.02
CA MET A 307 17.43 8.84 6.69
C MET A 307 17.68 7.78 5.62
N PRO A 308 17.31 8.04 4.35
CA PRO A 308 17.62 7.14 3.26
C PRO A 308 19.14 7.02 3.01
N PRO A 309 19.65 5.84 2.57
CA PRO A 309 21.07 5.69 2.23
C PRO A 309 21.59 6.69 1.21
N SER A 310 20.72 7.13 0.27
CA SER A 310 21.06 8.16 -0.72
C SER A 310 21.37 9.54 -0.12
N VAL A 311 20.88 9.82 1.08
CA VAL A 311 21.15 11.05 1.83
C VAL A 311 22.36 10.86 2.74
N ILE A 312 22.43 9.70 3.44
CA ILE A 312 23.51 9.40 4.41
C ILE A 312 24.88 9.39 3.75
N LYS A 313 24.99 8.93 2.51
CA LYS A 313 26.28 8.83 1.78
C LYS A 313 27.03 10.16 1.67
N ASP A 314 26.32 11.28 1.75
CA ASP A 314 26.86 12.64 1.59
C ASP A 314 27.15 13.29 2.96
N ILE A 315 26.93 12.59 4.08
CA ILE A 315 27.19 13.07 5.45
C ILE A 315 28.45 12.38 5.99
N PRO A 316 29.56 13.13 6.21
CA PRO A 316 30.82 12.59 6.71
C PRO A 316 30.77 12.16 8.18
#